data_cc2bc3fafa631a805b5a612f2bb7f1ce
#
_entry.id   cc2bc3fafa631a805b5a612f2bb7f1ce
#
_cell.length_a   1.000
_cell.length_b   1.000
_cell.length_c   1.000
_cell.angle_alpha   90.00
_cell.angle_beta   90.00
_cell.angle_gamma   90.00
#
_symmetry.space_group_name_H-M   'P 1'
#
loop_
_entity.id
_entity.type
_entity.pdbx_description
1 polymer ?
#
loop_
_entity_poly.entity_id
_entity_poly.type
_entity_poly.pdbx_seq_one_letter_code
_entity_poly.pdbx_strand_id
1 'polypeptide(L)'
;MIAWADTLIEAGIDVPISPQFTIRCPFHEDRVDSCAINTDKGVWICFAGCGQGTLYSFLMKYLHISYEEAKQLVMKSQLNFDINMFDDLIKDESIMPELAFPFKQGFVPEWIFNRGFNKSTLGKWGCGIDTWNGLVIPIEDKDSRLVGWVTRKEFGTPKYLYSKGLKKSQVLFGQHFLKEKTPFVCITEGTLDTMWLDQNGFPSVAILGASLSKSQEALFSSLHTEELVLCLDNDEAGQIGLNKAMACLCKNFVVRYIKIPKEYKDVQDVRNIDELTTIINDRTFF
;
A
#
# COMPACT_ATOMS: atom_id res chain seq x y z
N MET A 1 -8.14 -6.35 -1.39
CA MET A 1 -8.88 -7.20 -2.36
C MET A 1 -10.08 -7.73 -1.60
N ILE A 2 -11.28 -7.68 -2.14
CA ILE A 2 -12.48 -8.18 -1.44
C ILE A 2 -12.38 -9.70 -1.38
N ALA A 3 -12.52 -10.28 -0.19
CA ALA A 3 -12.53 -11.74 0.01
C ALA A 3 -13.93 -12.29 -0.34
N TRP A 4 -14.25 -12.32 -1.62
CA TRP A 4 -15.57 -12.80 -2.09
C TRP A 4 -15.85 -14.26 -1.72
N ALA A 5 -14.80 -15.09 -1.63
CA ALA A 5 -14.95 -16.49 -1.24
C ALA A 5 -15.62 -16.62 0.15
N ASP A 6 -15.12 -15.90 1.14
CA ASP A 6 -15.63 -15.92 2.52
C ASP A 6 -17.08 -15.40 2.59
N THR A 7 -17.36 -14.30 1.85
CA THR A 7 -18.71 -13.75 1.78
C THR A 7 -19.72 -14.74 1.17
N LEU A 8 -19.32 -15.49 0.14
CA LEU A 8 -20.18 -16.49 -0.48
C LEU A 8 -20.39 -17.70 0.44
N ILE A 9 -19.36 -18.13 1.17
CA ILE A 9 -19.45 -19.19 2.18
C ILE A 9 -20.40 -18.79 3.31
N GLU A 10 -20.29 -17.56 3.83
CA GLU A 10 -21.23 -17.02 4.83
C GLU A 10 -22.67 -16.94 4.30
N ALA A 11 -22.83 -16.70 3.00
CA ALA A 11 -24.14 -16.72 2.34
C ALA A 11 -24.65 -18.15 2.06
N GLY A 12 -23.91 -19.21 2.42
CA GLY A 12 -24.31 -20.61 2.25
C GLY A 12 -23.99 -21.20 0.89
N ILE A 13 -23.04 -20.63 0.16
CA ILE A 13 -22.59 -21.14 -1.15
C ILE A 13 -21.26 -21.88 -0.98
N ASP A 14 -21.19 -23.10 -1.46
CA ASP A 14 -19.94 -23.87 -1.48
C ASP A 14 -18.97 -23.27 -2.48
N VAL A 15 -17.82 -22.81 -1.98
CA VAL A 15 -16.77 -22.20 -2.78
C VAL A 15 -15.53 -23.11 -2.82
N PRO A 16 -15.16 -23.63 -4.00
CA PRO A 16 -13.95 -24.45 -4.14
C PRO A 16 -12.69 -23.59 -4.06
N ILE A 17 -11.53 -24.24 -3.98
CA ILE A 17 -10.22 -23.56 -3.93
C ILE A 17 -9.94 -22.70 -5.19
N SER A 18 -10.51 -23.10 -6.35
CA SER A 18 -10.37 -22.33 -7.59
C SER A 18 -11.20 -21.04 -7.53
N PRO A 19 -10.62 -19.87 -7.87
CA PRO A 19 -11.37 -18.62 -7.89
C PRO A 19 -12.42 -18.54 -8.99
N GLN A 20 -12.37 -19.43 -9.96
CA GLN A 20 -13.38 -19.55 -11.02
C GLN A 20 -14.00 -20.93 -10.99
N PHE A 21 -15.32 -20.98 -10.82
CA PHE A 21 -16.09 -22.23 -10.70
C PHE A 21 -17.52 -22.05 -11.17
N THR A 22 -18.24 -23.16 -11.32
CA THR A 22 -19.67 -23.18 -11.64
C THR A 22 -20.46 -23.86 -10.55
N ILE A 23 -21.68 -23.38 -10.35
CA ILE A 23 -22.66 -23.93 -9.43
C ILE A 23 -24.00 -24.13 -10.12
N ARG A 24 -24.87 -24.94 -9.54
CA ARG A 24 -26.28 -24.92 -9.92
C ARG A 24 -26.85 -23.54 -9.66
N CYS A 25 -27.51 -22.99 -10.67
CA CYS A 25 -28.03 -21.63 -10.56
C CYS A 25 -29.14 -21.56 -9.49
N PRO A 26 -29.04 -20.72 -8.45
CA PRO A 26 -30.06 -20.62 -7.43
C PRO A 26 -31.33 -19.88 -7.89
N PHE A 27 -31.34 -19.36 -9.13
CA PHE A 27 -32.41 -18.50 -9.63
C PHE A 27 -33.39 -19.21 -10.59
N HIS A 28 -33.17 -20.48 -10.90
CA HIS A 28 -34.09 -21.35 -11.65
C HIS A 28 -33.83 -22.81 -11.27
N GLU A 29 -34.75 -23.70 -11.63
CA GLU A 29 -34.53 -25.14 -11.47
C GLU A 29 -33.40 -25.59 -12.42
N ASP A 30 -32.26 -25.91 -11.85
CA ASP A 30 -31.04 -26.29 -12.58
C ASP A 30 -30.73 -27.78 -12.39
N ARG A 31 -30.48 -28.48 -13.49
CA ARG A 31 -30.03 -29.88 -13.49
C ARG A 31 -28.57 -30.05 -13.72
N VAL A 32 -27.88 -28.99 -14.22
CA VAL A 32 -26.46 -28.91 -14.51
C VAL A 32 -25.94 -27.57 -14.03
N ASP A 33 -24.65 -27.48 -13.69
CA ASP A 33 -24.05 -26.24 -13.20
C ASP A 33 -24.02 -25.18 -14.30
N SER A 34 -24.96 -24.25 -14.28
CA SER A 34 -25.13 -23.20 -15.28
C SER A 34 -24.79 -21.78 -14.81
N CYS A 35 -24.41 -21.61 -13.55
CA CYS A 35 -24.02 -20.32 -13.01
C CYS A 35 -22.50 -20.30 -12.74
N ALA A 36 -21.77 -19.53 -13.56
CA ALA A 36 -20.34 -19.32 -13.36
C ALA A 36 -20.09 -18.13 -12.42
N ILE A 37 -19.18 -18.33 -11.49
CA ILE A 37 -18.73 -17.33 -10.52
C ILE A 37 -17.20 -17.17 -10.65
N ASN A 38 -16.74 -15.93 -10.54
CA ASN A 38 -15.32 -15.61 -10.44
C ASN A 38 -15.10 -14.67 -9.23
N THR A 39 -14.50 -15.21 -8.18
CA THR A 39 -14.26 -14.50 -6.93
C THR A 39 -13.13 -13.47 -7.01
N ASP A 40 -12.14 -13.66 -7.89
CA ASP A 40 -11.06 -12.69 -8.10
C ASP A 40 -11.57 -11.42 -8.77
N LYS A 41 -12.46 -11.61 -9.77
CA LYS A 41 -13.05 -10.50 -10.52
C LYS A 41 -14.31 -9.94 -9.85
N GLY A 42 -14.90 -10.66 -8.89
CA GLY A 42 -16.13 -10.26 -8.22
C GLY A 42 -17.36 -10.26 -9.15
N VAL A 43 -17.44 -11.23 -10.10
CA VAL A 43 -18.49 -11.28 -11.10
C VAL A 43 -19.15 -12.66 -11.21
N TRP A 44 -20.37 -12.69 -11.74
CA TRP A 44 -21.12 -13.90 -12.01
C TRP A 44 -21.91 -13.81 -13.33
N ILE A 45 -22.25 -14.98 -13.88
CA ILE A 45 -23.13 -15.12 -15.05
C ILE A 45 -23.87 -16.45 -15.00
N CYS A 46 -25.17 -16.41 -15.29
CA CYS A 46 -25.98 -17.60 -15.54
C CYS A 46 -26.17 -17.81 -17.04
N PHE A 47 -25.68 -18.92 -17.59
CA PHE A 47 -25.79 -19.24 -19.02
C PHE A 47 -27.22 -19.60 -19.46
N ALA A 48 -28.12 -19.91 -18.51
CA ALA A 48 -29.55 -20.09 -18.78
C ALA A 48 -30.35 -18.78 -18.79
N GLY A 49 -29.68 -17.61 -18.67
CA GLY A 49 -30.32 -16.31 -18.85
C GLY A 49 -30.92 -15.68 -17.58
N CYS A 50 -30.65 -16.18 -16.37
CA CYS A 50 -31.14 -15.56 -15.13
C CYS A 50 -30.52 -14.20 -14.82
N GLY A 51 -29.35 -13.88 -15.44
CA GLY A 51 -28.66 -12.62 -15.28
C GLY A 51 -27.15 -12.78 -15.21
N GLN A 52 -26.51 -11.63 -15.15
CA GLN A 52 -25.06 -11.49 -14.97
C GLN A 52 -24.75 -10.17 -14.26
N GLY A 53 -23.57 -10.06 -13.66
CA GLY A 53 -23.15 -8.83 -13.03
C GLY A 53 -22.06 -9.01 -11.99
N THR A 54 -22.01 -8.08 -11.03
CA THR A 54 -21.09 -8.14 -9.89
C THR A 54 -21.62 -9.13 -8.83
N LEU A 55 -20.75 -9.63 -7.97
CA LEU A 55 -21.17 -10.49 -6.85
C LEU A 55 -22.07 -9.76 -5.84
N TYR A 56 -22.04 -8.43 -5.78
CA TYR A 56 -23.07 -7.66 -5.07
C TYR A 56 -24.47 -7.92 -5.64
N SER A 57 -24.62 -7.86 -6.97
CA SER A 57 -25.91 -8.13 -7.60
C SER A 57 -26.35 -9.58 -7.47
N PHE A 58 -25.40 -10.52 -7.37
CA PHE A 58 -25.68 -11.91 -7.05
C PHE A 58 -26.26 -12.05 -5.63
N LEU A 59 -25.58 -11.48 -4.62
CA LEU A 59 -26.01 -11.52 -3.23
C LEU A 59 -27.39 -10.86 -3.02
N MET A 60 -27.59 -9.68 -3.64
CA MET A 60 -28.88 -8.99 -3.59
C MET A 60 -30.02 -9.89 -4.09
N LYS A 61 -29.80 -10.58 -5.20
CA LYS A 61 -30.80 -11.47 -5.80
C LYS A 61 -30.96 -12.77 -5.05
N TYR A 62 -29.86 -13.33 -4.53
CA TYR A 62 -29.84 -14.61 -3.82
C TYR A 62 -30.45 -14.54 -2.42
N LEU A 63 -30.11 -13.47 -1.68
CA LEU A 63 -30.57 -13.27 -0.30
C LEU A 63 -31.79 -12.36 -0.20
N HIS A 64 -32.29 -11.82 -1.34
CA HIS A 64 -33.39 -10.84 -1.39
C HIS A 64 -33.13 -9.60 -0.52
N ILE A 65 -31.91 -9.07 -0.55
CA ILE A 65 -31.46 -7.93 0.23
C ILE A 65 -31.17 -6.71 -0.65
N SER A 66 -31.13 -5.53 -0.02
CA SER A 66 -30.71 -4.29 -0.69
C SER A 66 -29.21 -4.24 -0.95
N TYR A 67 -28.77 -3.30 -1.79
CA TYR A 67 -27.35 -3.08 -2.06
C TYR A 67 -26.56 -2.72 -0.79
N GLU A 68 -27.14 -1.90 0.10
CA GLU A 68 -26.48 -1.51 1.35
C GLU A 68 -26.32 -2.70 2.31
N GLU A 69 -27.30 -3.59 2.39
CA GLU A 69 -27.20 -4.82 3.18
C GLU A 69 -26.17 -5.79 2.59
N ALA A 70 -26.12 -5.95 1.26
CA ALA A 70 -25.10 -6.75 0.60
C ALA A 70 -23.69 -6.19 0.85
N LYS A 71 -23.53 -4.88 0.84
CA LYS A 71 -22.28 -4.20 1.17
C LYS A 71 -21.86 -4.40 2.63
N GLN A 72 -22.83 -4.34 3.56
CA GLN A 72 -22.57 -4.62 4.98
C GLN A 72 -22.15 -6.08 5.19
N LEU A 73 -22.79 -7.03 4.51
CA LEU A 73 -22.41 -8.45 4.57
C LEU A 73 -20.96 -8.67 4.11
N VAL A 74 -20.59 -8.08 2.99
CA VAL A 74 -19.20 -8.12 2.46
C VAL A 74 -18.21 -7.49 3.44
N MET A 75 -18.56 -6.35 4.05
CA MET A 75 -17.70 -5.70 5.05
C MET A 75 -17.58 -6.53 6.33
N LYS A 76 -18.66 -7.19 6.76
CA LYS A 76 -18.67 -8.04 7.94
C LYS A 76 -17.82 -9.30 7.75
N SER A 77 -17.92 -9.99 6.62
CA SER A 77 -17.08 -11.14 6.32
C SER A 77 -15.59 -10.78 6.23
N GLN A 78 -15.28 -9.59 5.72
CA GLN A 78 -13.91 -9.06 5.76
C GLN A 78 -13.40 -8.76 7.18
N LEU A 79 -14.27 -8.22 8.05
CA LEU A 79 -13.93 -7.95 9.46
C LEU A 79 -13.78 -9.25 10.25
N ASN A 80 -14.63 -10.24 10.02
CA ASN A 80 -14.53 -11.57 10.66
C ASN A 80 -13.26 -12.30 10.24
N PHE A 81 -12.85 -12.17 8.98
CA PHE A 81 -11.57 -12.69 8.50
C PHE A 81 -10.39 -12.05 9.24
N ASP A 82 -10.42 -10.71 9.41
CA ASP A 82 -9.40 -9.99 10.16
C ASP A 82 -9.41 -10.35 11.65
N ILE A 83 -10.57 -10.58 12.28
CA ILE A 83 -10.71 -10.94 13.70
C ILE A 83 -10.27 -12.39 13.94
N ASN A 84 -10.69 -13.34 13.13
CA ASN A 84 -10.29 -14.74 13.26
C ASN A 84 -8.80 -14.94 13.03
N MET A 85 -8.22 -14.19 12.10
CA MET A 85 -6.77 -14.15 11.87
C MET A 85 -6.03 -13.50 13.05
N PHE A 86 -6.66 -12.53 13.76
CA PHE A 86 -6.14 -11.92 14.98
C PHE A 86 -6.20 -12.87 16.18
N ASP A 87 -7.29 -13.63 16.35
CA ASP A 87 -7.44 -14.60 17.44
C ASP A 87 -6.47 -15.79 17.31
N ASP A 88 -6.18 -16.22 16.09
CA ASP A 88 -5.15 -17.25 15.84
C ASP A 88 -3.71 -16.70 16.03
N LEU A 89 -3.50 -15.39 15.81
CA LEU A 89 -2.23 -14.72 16.06
C LEU A 89 -1.98 -14.42 17.56
N ILE A 90 -3.05 -14.21 18.35
CA ILE A 90 -2.93 -13.98 19.81
C ILE A 90 -2.64 -15.29 20.57
N LYS A 91 -2.97 -16.45 20.01
CA LYS A 91 -2.71 -17.76 20.62
C LYS A 91 -1.30 -18.27 20.48
N ASP A 92 -0.46 -17.65 19.66
CA ASP A 92 0.92 -18.02 19.46
C ASP A 92 1.85 -16.80 19.58
N GLU A 93 2.19 -16.43 20.83
CA GLU A 93 3.24 -15.44 21.12
C GLU A 93 4.67 -15.95 20.80
N SER A 94 4.78 -17.13 20.20
CA SER A 94 6.05 -17.70 19.81
C SER A 94 6.24 -17.67 18.30
N ILE A 95 7.07 -16.74 17.86
CA ILE A 95 7.73 -16.76 16.56
C ILE A 95 6.83 -16.34 15.39
N MET A 96 6.75 -15.02 15.13
CA MET A 96 6.61 -14.60 13.73
C MET A 96 7.73 -15.32 12.96
N PRO A 97 7.41 -16.14 11.92
CA PRO A 97 8.49 -16.67 11.08
C PRO A 97 9.25 -15.45 10.58
N GLU A 98 10.56 -15.44 10.88
CA GLU A 98 11.48 -14.45 10.33
C GLU A 98 11.17 -14.43 8.82
N LEU A 99 10.59 -13.32 8.34
CA LEU A 99 10.26 -13.18 6.93
C LEU A 99 11.61 -13.24 6.22
N ALA A 100 11.99 -14.43 5.75
CA ALA A 100 13.21 -14.59 5.01
C ALA A 100 13.10 -13.70 3.78
N PHE A 101 13.94 -12.68 3.72
CA PHE A 101 14.02 -11.79 2.58
C PHE A 101 14.43 -12.64 1.36
N PRO A 102 13.53 -12.92 0.40
CA PRO A 102 13.72 -13.95 -0.60
C PRO A 102 14.67 -13.53 -1.74
N PHE A 103 15.35 -12.40 -1.60
CA PHE A 103 16.12 -11.77 -2.66
C PHE A 103 17.59 -11.65 -2.27
N LYS A 104 18.49 -11.62 -3.26
CA LYS A 104 19.90 -11.38 -3.05
C LYS A 104 20.12 -9.92 -2.65
N GLN A 105 20.33 -9.67 -1.37
CA GLN A 105 20.77 -8.38 -0.89
C GLN A 105 22.17 -8.03 -1.43
N GLY A 106 22.42 -6.74 -1.66
CA GLY A 106 23.70 -6.26 -2.18
C GLY A 106 23.87 -6.33 -3.70
N PHE A 107 22.94 -7.00 -4.39
CA PHE A 107 22.84 -6.94 -5.85
C PHE A 107 21.61 -6.11 -6.21
N VAL A 108 21.77 -5.14 -7.09
CA VAL A 108 20.69 -4.25 -7.54
C VAL A 108 20.72 -4.14 -9.07
N PRO A 109 19.56 -3.90 -9.70
CA PRO A 109 19.52 -3.74 -11.14
C PRO A 109 20.28 -2.48 -11.58
N GLU A 110 20.99 -2.54 -12.73
CA GLU A 110 21.82 -1.41 -13.20
C GLU A 110 21.00 -0.15 -13.50
N TRP A 111 19.76 -0.29 -13.96
CA TRP A 111 18.93 0.85 -14.31
C TRP A 111 18.68 1.82 -13.14
N ILE A 112 18.82 1.37 -11.87
CA ILE A 112 18.61 2.25 -10.70
C ILE A 112 19.70 3.33 -10.59
N PHE A 113 20.92 3.04 -11.06
CA PHE A 113 22.00 4.03 -11.09
C PHE A 113 21.70 5.14 -12.09
N ASN A 114 21.04 4.84 -13.22
CA ASN A 114 20.58 5.84 -14.18
C ASN A 114 19.50 6.75 -13.58
N ARG A 115 18.85 6.30 -12.50
CA ARG A 115 17.95 7.11 -11.69
C ARG A 115 18.66 7.90 -10.58
N GLY A 116 19.98 8.01 -10.60
CA GLY A 116 20.80 8.84 -9.73
C GLY A 116 21.11 8.22 -8.35
N PHE A 117 20.65 7.00 -8.07
CA PHE A 117 20.96 6.34 -6.79
C PHE A 117 22.42 5.83 -6.77
N ASN A 118 23.05 5.93 -5.60
CA ASN A 118 24.39 5.40 -5.38
C ASN A 118 24.38 4.08 -4.59
N LYS A 119 25.49 3.34 -4.64
CA LYS A 119 25.62 2.04 -3.96
C LYS A 119 25.46 2.13 -2.43
N SER A 120 25.93 3.23 -1.84
CA SER A 120 25.85 3.45 -0.40
C SER A 120 24.40 3.52 0.07
N THR A 121 23.58 4.32 -0.62
CA THR A 121 22.14 4.46 -0.33
C THR A 121 21.43 3.11 -0.51
N LEU A 122 21.62 2.46 -1.66
CA LEU A 122 20.97 1.17 -1.93
C LEU A 122 21.37 0.09 -0.91
N GLY A 123 22.63 0.10 -0.46
CA GLY A 123 23.13 -0.78 0.60
C GLY A 123 22.53 -0.43 1.98
N LYS A 124 22.49 0.86 2.35
CA LYS A 124 21.84 1.34 3.59
C LYS A 124 20.39 0.86 3.70
N TRP A 125 19.65 0.95 2.60
CA TRP A 125 18.24 0.54 2.52
C TRP A 125 18.04 -0.96 2.31
N GLY A 126 19.11 -1.78 2.32
CA GLY A 126 19.03 -3.23 2.18
C GLY A 126 18.45 -3.71 0.85
N CYS A 127 18.56 -2.88 -0.20
CA CYS A 127 17.97 -3.19 -1.50
C CYS A 127 18.54 -4.47 -2.12
N GLY A 128 17.71 -5.16 -2.88
CA GLY A 128 18.05 -6.37 -3.60
C GLY A 128 17.51 -6.38 -5.04
N ILE A 129 17.70 -7.50 -5.71
CA ILE A 129 17.20 -7.74 -7.06
C ILE A 129 16.35 -8.99 -7.10
N ASP A 130 15.22 -8.95 -7.82
CA ASP A 130 14.41 -10.13 -8.12
C ASP A 130 14.86 -10.81 -9.42
N THR A 131 14.25 -11.94 -9.72
CA THR A 131 14.54 -12.74 -10.94
C THR A 131 14.16 -12.04 -12.24
N TRP A 132 13.41 -10.95 -12.17
CA TRP A 132 12.89 -10.18 -13.31
C TRP A 132 13.58 -8.81 -13.46
N ASN A 133 14.77 -8.66 -12.87
CA ASN A 133 15.52 -7.40 -12.85
C ASN A 133 14.77 -6.24 -12.18
N GLY A 134 13.85 -6.53 -11.26
CA GLY A 134 13.16 -5.55 -10.43
C GLY A 134 13.99 -5.18 -9.20
N LEU A 135 13.99 -3.90 -8.82
CA LEU A 135 14.58 -3.45 -7.56
C LEU A 135 13.66 -3.84 -6.41
N VAL A 136 14.17 -4.62 -5.49
CA VAL A 136 13.47 -5.01 -4.27
C VAL A 136 13.92 -4.13 -3.12
N ILE A 137 12.97 -3.50 -2.46
CA ILE A 137 13.18 -2.58 -1.34
C ILE A 137 12.50 -3.16 -0.12
N PRO A 138 13.23 -3.53 0.94
CA PRO A 138 12.66 -3.97 2.21
C PRO A 138 11.81 -2.87 2.83
N ILE A 139 10.75 -3.26 3.52
CA ILE A 139 9.93 -2.35 4.31
C ILE A 139 10.00 -2.82 5.75
N GLU A 140 10.57 -1.99 6.60
CA GLU A 140 10.76 -2.23 8.02
C GLU A 140 9.86 -1.31 8.84
N ASP A 141 9.42 -1.80 10.00
CA ASP A 141 8.69 -1.00 10.98
C ASP A 141 9.64 -0.09 11.78
N LYS A 142 9.09 0.70 12.71
CA LYS A 142 9.87 1.59 13.59
C LYS A 142 10.93 0.88 14.43
N ASP A 143 10.77 -0.42 14.68
CA ASP A 143 11.66 -1.26 15.48
C ASP A 143 12.68 -2.04 14.62
N SER A 144 12.80 -1.70 13.33
CA SER A 144 13.67 -2.36 12.34
C SER A 144 13.31 -3.82 12.07
N ARG A 145 12.02 -4.20 12.22
CA ARG A 145 11.54 -5.52 11.86
C ARG A 145 11.04 -5.50 10.42
N LEU A 146 11.45 -6.47 9.62
CA LEU A 146 10.98 -6.63 8.26
C LEU A 146 9.48 -7.00 8.26
N VAL A 147 8.63 -6.09 7.75
CA VAL A 147 7.17 -6.29 7.65
C VAL A 147 6.72 -6.59 6.22
N GLY A 148 7.62 -6.48 5.25
CA GLY A 148 7.37 -6.78 3.86
C GLY A 148 8.41 -6.14 2.95
N TRP A 149 8.10 -6.09 1.67
CA TRP A 149 8.94 -5.43 0.67
C TRP A 149 8.09 -4.90 -0.47
N VAL A 150 8.68 -4.05 -1.27
CA VAL A 150 8.13 -3.62 -2.55
C VAL A 150 9.14 -3.89 -3.66
N THR A 151 8.67 -4.44 -4.78
CA THR A 151 9.45 -4.57 -6.00
C THR A 151 9.09 -3.44 -6.96
N ARG A 152 10.09 -2.66 -7.36
CA ARG A 152 9.97 -1.62 -8.39
C ARG A 152 10.51 -2.17 -9.71
N LYS A 153 9.64 -2.22 -10.71
CA LYS A 153 10.02 -2.61 -12.07
C LYS A 153 10.52 -1.40 -12.85
N GLU A 154 11.49 -1.61 -13.72
CA GLU A 154 11.94 -0.58 -14.66
C GLU A 154 10.80 -0.21 -15.62
N PHE A 155 10.17 -1.24 -16.24
CA PHE A 155 9.10 -1.12 -17.21
C PHE A 155 7.86 -1.91 -16.80
N GLY A 156 6.73 -1.60 -17.44
CA GLY A 156 5.47 -2.33 -17.29
C GLY A 156 4.52 -1.77 -16.23
N THR A 157 3.32 -2.34 -16.18
CA THR A 157 2.24 -1.95 -15.28
C THR A 157 1.75 -3.18 -14.51
N PRO A 158 1.57 -3.12 -13.19
CA PRO A 158 1.93 -2.01 -12.31
C PRO A 158 3.44 -1.89 -12.11
N LYS A 159 3.92 -0.65 -11.91
CA LYS A 159 5.35 -0.38 -11.66
C LYS A 159 5.82 -0.86 -10.29
N TYR A 160 4.95 -0.85 -9.29
CA TYR A 160 5.22 -1.27 -7.91
C TYR A 160 4.40 -2.50 -7.54
N LEU A 161 5.06 -3.52 -7.02
CA LEU A 161 4.44 -4.75 -6.51
C LEU A 161 4.81 -4.92 -5.04
N TYR A 162 3.82 -4.79 -4.17
CA TYR A 162 4.01 -4.99 -2.73
C TYR A 162 3.89 -6.47 -2.37
N SER A 163 4.68 -6.92 -1.38
CA SER A 163 4.60 -8.28 -0.85
C SER A 163 3.21 -8.56 -0.28
N LYS A 164 2.78 -9.81 -0.40
CA LYS A 164 1.49 -10.25 0.16
C LYS A 164 1.52 -10.10 1.69
N GLY A 165 0.45 -9.56 2.25
CA GLY A 165 0.31 -9.36 3.70
C GLY A 165 0.86 -8.04 4.24
N LEU A 166 1.62 -7.26 3.46
CA LEU A 166 2.09 -5.95 3.90
C LEU A 166 0.93 -4.99 4.13
N LYS A 167 0.80 -4.50 5.36
CA LYS A 167 -0.19 -3.48 5.76
C LYS A 167 0.43 -2.08 5.64
N LYS A 168 0.48 -1.53 4.41
CA LYS A 168 1.07 -0.20 4.12
C LYS A 168 0.55 0.91 5.04
N SER A 169 -0.72 0.85 5.40
CA SER A 169 -1.37 1.83 6.28
C SER A 169 -0.91 1.78 7.74
N GLN A 170 -0.07 0.84 8.13
CA GLN A 170 0.42 0.65 9.50
C GLN A 170 1.93 0.92 9.64
N VAL A 171 2.58 1.42 8.60
CA VAL A 171 4.03 1.66 8.60
C VAL A 171 4.33 3.03 7.97
N LEU A 172 5.37 3.69 8.48
CA LEU A 172 6.05 4.78 7.81
C LEU A 172 7.38 4.26 7.29
N PHE A 173 7.52 4.14 5.97
CA PHE A 173 8.76 3.65 5.37
C PHE A 173 9.93 4.59 5.69
N GLY A 174 11.02 4.05 6.17
CA GLY A 174 12.21 4.81 6.58
C GLY A 174 12.20 5.33 8.02
N GLN A 175 11.11 5.16 8.77
CA GLN A 175 11.00 5.62 10.16
C GLN A 175 12.10 5.05 11.08
N HIS A 176 12.51 3.81 10.87
CA HIS A 176 13.53 3.14 11.69
C HIS A 176 14.92 3.80 11.62
N PHE A 177 15.19 4.66 10.62
CA PHE A 177 16.41 5.46 10.53
C PHE A 177 16.34 6.75 11.36
N LEU A 178 15.14 7.21 11.75
CA LEU A 178 14.93 8.49 12.43
C LEU A 178 14.86 8.32 13.95
N LYS A 179 15.96 7.86 14.56
CA LYS A 179 16.05 7.60 16.01
C LYS A 179 16.43 8.84 16.82
N GLU A 180 17.05 9.83 16.17
CA GLU A 180 17.51 11.05 16.81
C GLU A 180 16.63 12.23 16.47
N LYS A 181 16.72 13.29 17.29
CA LYS A 181 15.99 14.54 17.02
C LYS A 181 16.48 15.18 15.71
N THR A 182 15.53 15.48 14.83
CA THR A 182 15.78 16.15 13.55
C THR A 182 15.05 17.49 13.52
N PRO A 183 15.59 18.52 12.85
CA PRO A 183 14.91 19.82 12.75
C PRO A 183 13.57 19.74 12.01
N PHE A 184 13.47 18.85 11.05
CA PHE A 184 12.26 18.54 10.29
C PHE A 184 12.34 17.14 9.70
N VAL A 185 11.20 16.60 9.25
CA VAL A 185 11.12 15.34 8.50
C VAL A 185 10.28 15.55 7.25
N CYS A 186 10.82 15.16 6.10
CA CYS A 186 10.11 15.15 4.82
C CYS A 186 9.18 13.94 4.74
N ILE A 187 7.97 14.17 4.23
CA ILE A 187 6.96 13.13 4.01
C ILE A 187 6.74 13.00 2.51
N THR A 188 6.95 11.80 1.97
CA THR A 188 6.74 11.47 0.55
C THR A 188 5.65 10.41 0.38
N GLU A 189 5.23 10.18 -0.88
CA GLU A 189 4.29 9.11 -1.20
C GLU A 189 4.98 7.76 -1.38
N GLY A 190 6.16 7.76 -1.98
CA GLY A 190 6.85 6.58 -2.48
C GLY A 190 8.20 6.28 -1.83
N THR A 191 8.64 5.03 -2.00
CA THR A 191 9.93 4.57 -1.46
C THR A 191 11.12 5.25 -2.12
N LEU A 192 11.08 5.46 -3.45
CA LEU A 192 12.22 6.06 -4.16
C LEU A 192 12.40 7.53 -3.81
N ASP A 193 11.32 8.28 -3.62
CA ASP A 193 11.37 9.68 -3.21
C ASP A 193 12.01 9.84 -1.83
N THR A 194 11.59 8.98 -0.88
CA THR A 194 12.20 8.91 0.46
C THR A 194 13.68 8.60 0.38
N MET A 195 14.06 7.55 -0.37
CA MET A 195 15.46 7.16 -0.52
C MET A 195 16.29 8.24 -1.22
N TRP A 196 15.69 9.00 -2.15
CA TRP A 196 16.34 10.11 -2.82
C TRP A 196 16.62 11.28 -1.88
N LEU A 197 15.64 11.65 -1.07
CA LEU A 197 15.79 12.67 -0.04
C LEU A 197 16.85 12.27 0.98
N ASP A 198 16.79 11.03 1.48
CA ASP A 198 17.77 10.47 2.43
C ASP A 198 19.20 10.47 1.83
N GLN A 199 19.36 10.09 0.56
CA GLN A 199 20.65 10.15 -0.14
C GLN A 199 21.27 11.54 -0.13
N ASN A 200 20.43 12.56 -0.17
CA ASN A 200 20.84 13.97 -0.23
C ASN A 200 20.79 14.66 1.15
N GLY A 201 20.72 13.87 2.23
CA GLY A 201 20.85 14.37 3.61
C GLY A 201 19.57 14.92 4.22
N PHE A 202 18.40 14.70 3.61
CA PHE A 202 17.11 15.14 4.14
C PHE A 202 16.42 14.00 4.88
N PRO A 203 16.19 14.10 6.21
CA PRO A 203 15.43 13.13 6.98
C PRO A 203 14.04 12.94 6.36
N SER A 204 13.65 11.70 6.05
CA SER A 204 12.45 11.46 5.25
C SER A 204 11.77 10.13 5.56
N VAL A 205 10.43 10.10 5.38
CA VAL A 205 9.59 8.90 5.47
C VAL A 205 8.56 8.87 4.35
N ALA A 206 8.11 7.67 3.94
CA ALA A 206 6.98 7.54 3.01
C ALA A 206 5.74 6.96 3.67
N ILE A 207 4.56 7.44 3.21
CA ILE A 207 3.25 6.90 3.59
C ILE A 207 2.81 5.72 2.70
N LEU A 208 3.59 5.38 1.69
CA LEU A 208 3.36 4.27 0.75
C LEU A 208 2.00 4.33 0.01
N GLY A 209 1.53 5.52 -0.30
CA GLY A 209 0.29 5.78 -1.03
C GLY A 209 -0.09 7.25 -1.04
N ALA A 210 -1.22 7.58 -1.68
CA ALA A 210 -1.68 8.96 -1.85
C ALA A 210 -2.47 9.53 -0.65
N SER A 211 -2.62 8.78 0.44
CA SER A 211 -3.39 9.25 1.61
C SER A 211 -2.85 8.69 2.93
N LEU A 212 -2.83 9.56 3.93
CA LEU A 212 -2.43 9.23 5.29
C LEU A 212 -3.54 8.44 6.00
N SER A 213 -3.19 7.34 6.67
CA SER A 213 -4.09 6.57 7.53
C SER A 213 -4.02 7.06 8.99
N LYS A 214 -5.05 6.73 9.79
CA LYS A 214 -5.04 7.01 11.24
C LYS A 214 -3.90 6.29 11.98
N SER A 215 -3.54 5.09 11.56
CA SER A 215 -2.42 4.36 12.15
C SER A 215 -1.10 5.04 11.85
N GLN A 216 -0.91 5.54 10.62
CA GLN A 216 0.27 6.32 10.27
C GLN A 216 0.30 7.68 10.99
N GLU A 217 -0.84 8.36 11.15
CA GLU A 217 -0.93 9.60 11.94
C GLU A 217 -0.37 9.38 13.36
N ALA A 218 -0.73 8.27 14.01
CA ALA A 218 -0.20 7.93 15.33
C ALA A 218 1.32 7.67 15.32
N LEU A 219 1.88 7.10 14.24
CA LEU A 219 3.33 6.86 14.13
C LEU A 219 4.14 8.15 14.05
N PHE A 220 3.61 9.23 13.48
CA PHE A 220 4.32 10.52 13.45
C PHE A 220 4.63 11.05 14.85
N SER A 221 3.79 10.75 15.85
CA SER A 221 4.03 11.17 17.25
C SER A 221 5.27 10.51 17.86
N SER A 222 5.78 9.43 17.28
CA SER A 222 7.03 8.79 17.69
C SER A 222 8.28 9.29 16.94
N LEU A 223 8.12 10.21 15.99
CA LEU A 223 9.24 10.91 15.36
C LEU A 223 9.73 12.02 16.29
N HIS A 224 11.04 12.12 16.45
CA HIS A 224 11.66 13.15 17.27
C HIS A 224 11.84 14.46 16.47
N THR A 225 10.71 15.05 16.03
CA THR A 225 10.69 16.31 15.27
C THR A 225 9.45 17.12 15.64
N GLU A 226 9.54 18.43 15.47
CA GLU A 226 8.41 19.37 15.63
C GLU A 226 7.86 19.84 14.28
N GLU A 227 8.64 19.69 13.20
CA GLU A 227 8.26 20.16 11.87
C GLU A 227 8.19 18.97 10.87
N LEU A 228 7.09 18.92 10.13
CA LEU A 228 6.87 17.98 9.04
C LEU A 228 6.79 18.76 7.71
N VAL A 229 7.47 18.26 6.68
CA VAL A 229 7.50 18.87 5.36
C VAL A 229 6.86 17.94 4.34
N LEU A 230 5.72 18.30 3.81
CA LEU A 230 5.02 17.51 2.80
C LEU A 230 5.69 17.68 1.43
N CYS A 231 6.21 16.57 0.90
CA CYS A 231 6.91 16.45 -0.38
C CYS A 231 6.15 15.45 -1.26
N LEU A 232 4.86 15.72 -1.52
CA LEU A 232 3.99 14.84 -2.28
C LEU A 232 4.10 15.09 -3.79
N ASP A 233 3.63 14.15 -4.60
CA ASP A 233 3.69 14.22 -6.06
C ASP A 233 2.97 15.47 -6.61
N ASN A 234 3.50 16.03 -7.69
CA ASN A 234 2.99 17.24 -8.33
C ASN A 234 1.84 16.92 -9.31
N ASP A 235 0.88 16.09 -8.88
CA ASP A 235 -0.30 15.73 -9.63
C ASP A 235 -1.58 15.97 -8.80
N GLU A 236 -2.76 15.75 -9.41
CA GLU A 236 -4.05 15.99 -8.76
C GLU A 236 -4.23 15.12 -7.49
N ALA A 237 -3.75 13.87 -7.52
CA ALA A 237 -3.83 12.97 -6.38
C ALA A 237 -2.96 13.44 -5.22
N GLY A 238 -1.73 13.92 -5.50
CA GLY A 238 -0.82 14.52 -4.53
C GLY A 238 -1.41 15.79 -3.91
N GLN A 239 -2.08 16.66 -4.68
CA GLN A 239 -2.75 17.85 -4.16
C GLN A 239 -3.92 17.50 -3.21
N ILE A 240 -4.71 16.48 -3.53
CA ILE A 240 -5.76 15.98 -2.63
C ILE A 240 -5.14 15.39 -1.36
N GLY A 241 -4.06 14.63 -1.51
CA GLY A 241 -3.28 14.05 -0.41
C GLY A 241 -2.71 15.13 0.52
N LEU A 242 -2.16 16.20 -0.06
CA LEU A 242 -1.63 17.36 0.66
C LEU A 242 -2.68 17.95 1.59
N ASN A 243 -3.88 18.31 1.07
CA ASN A 243 -4.95 18.90 1.84
C ASN A 243 -5.40 18.00 3.00
N LYS A 244 -5.49 16.68 2.77
CA LYS A 244 -5.86 15.71 3.81
C LYS A 244 -4.78 15.56 4.88
N ALA A 245 -3.51 15.47 4.48
CA ALA A 245 -2.38 15.35 5.40
C ALA A 245 -2.26 16.60 6.27
N MET A 246 -2.40 17.80 5.68
CA MET A 246 -2.43 19.06 6.41
C MET A 246 -3.50 19.07 7.49
N ALA A 247 -4.76 18.74 7.14
CA ALA A 247 -5.89 18.73 8.08
C ALA A 247 -5.68 17.79 9.29
N CYS A 248 -4.95 16.69 9.10
CA CYS A 248 -4.64 15.74 10.17
C CYS A 248 -3.44 16.19 11.02
N LEU A 249 -2.33 16.52 10.38
CA LEU A 249 -1.02 16.68 11.03
C LEU A 249 -0.84 18.06 11.70
N CYS A 250 -1.49 19.11 11.19
CA CYS A 250 -1.42 20.47 11.78
C CYS A 250 -1.91 20.57 13.23
N LYS A 251 -2.60 19.56 13.74
CA LYS A 251 -3.06 19.53 15.13
C LYS A 251 -1.92 19.35 16.13
N ASN A 252 -0.85 18.65 15.71
CA ASN A 252 0.22 18.21 16.60
C ASN A 252 1.61 18.65 16.15
N PHE A 253 1.75 19.13 14.90
CA PHE A 253 3.03 19.46 14.28
C PHE A 253 2.97 20.81 13.57
N VAL A 254 4.11 21.45 13.46
CA VAL A 254 4.32 22.49 12.45
C VAL A 254 4.41 21.81 11.09
N VAL A 255 3.43 22.04 10.22
CA VAL A 255 3.40 21.40 8.89
C VAL A 255 3.65 22.44 7.82
N ARG A 256 4.61 22.15 6.97
CA ARG A 256 4.94 22.92 5.76
C ARG A 256 4.85 22.02 4.54
N TYR A 257 4.85 22.61 3.37
CA TYR A 257 4.93 21.86 2.12
C TYR A 257 5.91 22.53 1.15
N ILE A 258 6.41 21.76 0.22
CA ILE A 258 7.24 22.26 -0.87
C ILE A 258 6.40 22.47 -2.12
N LYS A 259 6.84 23.40 -2.96
CA LYS A 259 6.30 23.60 -4.31
C LYS A 259 7.28 23.03 -5.31
N ILE A 260 6.99 21.84 -5.83
CA ILE A 260 7.79 21.24 -6.89
C ILE A 260 7.52 22.01 -8.20
N PRO A 261 8.54 22.50 -8.91
CA PRO A 261 8.36 23.12 -10.23
C PRO A 261 7.62 22.22 -11.20
N LYS A 262 6.82 22.80 -12.10
CA LYS A 262 5.89 22.07 -12.99
C LYS A 262 6.56 21.07 -13.93
N GLU A 263 7.85 21.28 -14.24
CA GLU A 263 8.67 20.40 -15.06
C GLU A 263 9.02 19.07 -14.38
N TYR A 264 8.90 18.99 -13.05
CA TYR A 264 9.17 17.78 -12.27
C TYR A 264 7.86 17.17 -11.75
N LYS A 265 7.78 15.83 -11.79
CA LYS A 265 6.65 15.09 -11.27
C LYS A 265 6.73 14.96 -9.76
N ASP A 266 7.89 14.65 -9.24
CA ASP A 266 8.18 14.34 -7.83
C ASP A 266 9.58 14.83 -7.45
N VAL A 267 9.93 14.71 -6.17
CA VAL A 267 11.25 15.16 -5.67
C VAL A 267 12.40 14.35 -6.26
N GLN A 268 12.16 13.11 -6.68
CA GLN A 268 13.19 12.26 -7.28
C GLN A 268 13.53 12.69 -8.72
N ASP A 269 12.64 13.42 -9.40
CA ASP A 269 12.92 14.01 -10.71
C ASP A 269 13.88 15.23 -10.60
N VAL A 270 13.95 15.90 -9.46
CA VAL A 270 14.87 17.02 -9.21
C VAL A 270 16.29 16.48 -9.01
N ARG A 271 17.09 16.44 -10.08
CA ARG A 271 18.45 15.87 -10.08
C ARG A 271 19.54 16.83 -9.63
N ASN A 272 19.29 18.11 -9.77
CA ASN A 272 20.20 19.14 -9.28
C ASN A 272 20.02 19.27 -7.76
N ILE A 273 21.08 18.96 -7.01
CA ILE A 273 21.04 18.91 -5.54
C ILE A 273 20.91 20.32 -4.93
N ASP A 274 21.51 21.31 -5.55
CA ASP A 274 21.39 22.70 -5.10
C ASP A 274 19.94 23.21 -5.28
N GLU A 275 19.31 22.85 -6.40
CA GLU A 275 17.90 23.14 -6.66
C GLU A 275 16.98 22.41 -5.68
N LEU A 276 17.18 21.09 -5.47
CA LEU A 276 16.44 20.31 -4.48
C LEU A 276 16.56 20.93 -3.08
N THR A 277 17.76 21.32 -2.69
CA THR A 277 18.05 21.98 -1.42
C THR A 277 17.29 23.30 -1.30
N THR A 278 17.27 24.09 -2.36
CA THR A 278 16.53 25.36 -2.41
C THR A 278 15.03 25.09 -2.27
N ILE A 279 14.46 24.16 -3.02
CA ILE A 279 13.03 23.80 -2.95
C ILE A 279 12.64 23.38 -1.53
N ILE A 280 13.45 22.58 -0.84
CA ILE A 280 13.17 22.12 0.52
C ILE A 280 13.32 23.26 1.53
N ASN A 281 14.28 24.15 1.36
CA ASN A 281 14.48 25.30 2.25
C ASN A 281 13.42 26.38 2.06
N ASP A 282 12.90 26.56 0.86
CA ASP A 282 11.81 27.49 0.52
C ASP A 282 10.41 26.96 0.89
N ARG A 283 10.37 25.86 1.67
CA ARG A 283 9.11 25.28 2.16
C ARG A 283 8.24 26.33 2.88
N THR A 284 6.97 26.31 2.60
CA THR A 284 6.02 27.33 3.05
C THR A 284 4.88 26.74 3.87
N PHE A 285 4.22 27.59 4.64
CA PHE A 285 2.94 27.24 5.26
C PHE A 285 1.83 27.16 4.20
N PHE A 286 0.81 26.37 4.50
CA PHE A 286 -0.38 26.26 3.64
C PHE A 286 -1.24 27.50 3.74
#